data_df8106e42eadb1fd7b910fb66d19512c
#
_entry.id   df8106e42eadb1fd7b910fb66d19512c
#
_cell.length_a   1.000
_cell.length_b   1.000
_cell.length_c   1.000
_cell.angle_alpha   90.00
_cell.angle_beta   90.00
_cell.angle_gamma   90.00
#
_symmetry.space_group_name_H-M   'P 1'
#
loop_
_entity.id
_entity.type
_entity.pdbx_description
1 polymer ?
#
loop_
_entity_poly.entity_id
_entity_poly.type
_entity_poly.pdbx_seq_one_letter_code
_entity_poly.pdbx_strand_id
1 'polypeptide(L)'
;GVNAIELMPNSEFEGNSSWGYNPSFHMALDKYYGTPDKFKEFVDSCHSRGIAVITDQVYNHAYGQNPIAQMWWDGTNNRPAADNPYMNQNCPHPPNCWGNDFDHYVQPTRDYMDRINTYWIEEFKIDGIRFDFTKGFTNNSNADNYSAPRIAALKRLADTLWGVDQDFYVILEHWGPNNEEKELSDYGMMLWGNVAHAYYEAAMGFTSNSDFKWGIYKERGWNDKHLISYTESHDEERASYKIKTYGNSSGSYDTRTLATMADRKILTHAFLYTIPGPKMMYMFEELAYDISIDNPCRICEKPILWSYYENNHRQKVYFYTAALIEMRKKYGVFNTDNFTYALNGGAKRINLSTTDTNATVVGNFRVTAGDVYPNFQHTGTWYDYFTGDSIVVTNATAPMTYQPGEWHVYTDVKLNKASFIGEEEMELAATNVAVYPNPSSGNVELLVDVAEGTDVRYQVYDITGKSVHEGNFNAALYRVEYMDLNHLSSGAYLLKIQAGSAVYNERLLIE
;
A
#
# COMPACT_ATOMS: atom_id res chain seq x y z
N GLY A 1 -11.37 3.97 1.73
CA GLY A 1 -11.40 3.65 3.15
C GLY A 1 -10.16 4.08 3.92
N VAL A 2 -9.10 4.65 3.27
CA VAL A 2 -7.92 5.21 3.97
C VAL A 2 -8.32 6.37 4.87
N ASN A 3 -7.57 6.61 5.93
CA ASN A 3 -7.82 7.69 6.89
C ASN A 3 -6.69 8.73 6.95
N ALA A 4 -5.62 8.52 6.18
CA ALA A 4 -4.54 9.47 5.97
C ALA A 4 -4.00 9.36 4.54
N ILE A 5 -3.51 10.47 4.01
CA ILE A 5 -2.73 10.54 2.76
C ILE A 5 -1.36 11.10 3.12
N GLU A 6 -0.31 10.36 2.81
CA GLU A 6 1.07 10.82 2.91
C GLU A 6 1.57 11.20 1.52
N LEU A 7 2.02 12.44 1.39
CA LEU A 7 2.55 12.97 0.14
C LEU A 7 4.07 12.77 0.09
N MET A 8 4.61 12.54 -1.10
CA MET A 8 6.05 12.64 -1.35
C MET A 8 6.54 14.06 -1.00
N PRO A 9 7.86 14.28 -0.80
CA PRO A 9 8.37 15.58 -0.39
C PRO A 9 7.86 16.71 -1.27
N ASN A 10 7.16 17.64 -0.64
CA ASN A 10 6.45 18.74 -1.31
C ASN A 10 7.10 20.13 -1.10
N SER A 11 8.23 20.18 -0.39
CA SER A 11 9.09 21.38 -0.35
C SER A 11 9.77 21.59 -1.68
N GLU A 12 9.95 22.85 -2.10
CA GLU A 12 10.62 23.21 -3.38
C GLU A 12 11.99 22.55 -3.47
N PHE A 13 12.19 21.76 -4.50
CA PHE A 13 13.38 20.95 -4.75
C PHE A 13 14.17 21.45 -5.97
N GLU A 14 15.39 20.98 -6.11
CA GLU A 14 16.25 21.35 -7.23
C GLU A 14 15.79 20.65 -8.53
N GLY A 15 15.65 21.45 -9.60
CA GLY A 15 15.21 20.96 -10.91
C GLY A 15 13.70 21.02 -11.11
N ASN A 16 13.20 20.31 -12.14
CA ASN A 16 11.80 20.36 -12.55
C ASN A 16 11.05 19.05 -12.35
N SER A 17 11.73 17.93 -12.24
CA SER A 17 11.13 16.62 -11.98
C SER A 17 12.01 15.88 -10.99
N SER A 18 11.45 15.52 -9.85
CA SER A 18 12.14 14.82 -8.77
C SER A 18 11.12 14.13 -7.86
N TRP A 19 11.57 13.16 -7.10
CA TRP A 19 10.82 12.64 -5.95
C TRP A 19 10.72 13.65 -4.79
N GLY A 20 11.56 14.73 -4.82
CA GLY A 20 11.60 15.77 -3.80
C GLY A 20 12.66 15.59 -2.71
N TYR A 21 13.43 14.48 -2.72
CA TYR A 21 14.51 14.23 -1.75
C TYR A 21 15.80 15.03 -2.00
N ASN A 22 15.68 16.08 -2.78
CA ASN A 22 16.74 17.08 -3.05
C ASN A 22 16.23 18.50 -2.77
N PRO A 23 15.79 18.80 -1.52
CA PRO A 23 15.14 20.06 -1.20
C PRO A 23 16.12 21.24 -1.27
N SER A 24 15.60 22.36 -1.75
CA SER A 24 16.32 23.65 -1.77
C SER A 24 15.66 24.68 -0.86
N PHE A 25 14.33 24.76 -0.80
CA PHE A 25 13.61 25.77 -0.04
C PHE A 25 12.50 25.13 0.82
N HIS A 26 12.84 24.80 2.07
CA HIS A 26 11.98 24.04 2.98
C HIS A 26 10.66 24.73 3.35
N MET A 27 10.56 26.05 3.22
CA MET A 27 9.33 26.82 3.51
C MET A 27 8.57 27.23 2.23
N ALA A 28 8.91 26.67 1.10
CA ALA A 28 8.21 26.92 -0.16
C ALA A 28 7.58 25.60 -0.67
N LEU A 29 6.31 25.65 -1.04
CA LEU A 29 5.64 24.56 -1.74
C LEU A 29 6.23 24.44 -3.16
N ASP A 30 6.61 23.23 -3.57
CA ASP A 30 7.08 22.99 -4.92
C ASP A 30 6.00 23.29 -5.96
N LYS A 31 6.39 23.91 -7.04
CA LYS A 31 5.51 24.36 -8.12
C LYS A 31 4.66 23.28 -8.77
N TYR A 32 5.10 22.01 -8.71
CA TYR A 32 4.33 20.88 -9.24
C TYR A 32 3.21 20.40 -8.32
N TYR A 33 3.23 20.80 -7.04
CA TYR A 33 2.11 20.61 -6.12
C TYR A 33 1.05 21.70 -6.24
N GLY A 34 1.21 22.63 -7.19
CA GLY A 34 0.30 23.74 -7.45
C GLY A 34 0.61 25.00 -6.63
N THR A 35 -0.35 25.90 -6.58
CA THR A 35 -0.22 27.11 -5.75
C THR A 35 -0.52 26.78 -4.27
N PRO A 36 -0.02 27.59 -3.31
CA PRO A 36 -0.36 27.42 -1.90
C PRO A 36 -1.88 27.35 -1.65
N ASP A 37 -2.68 28.14 -2.34
CA ASP A 37 -4.14 28.10 -2.21
C ASP A 37 -4.72 26.78 -2.69
N LYS A 38 -4.21 26.20 -3.79
CA LYS A 38 -4.65 24.91 -4.29
C LYS A 38 -4.23 23.76 -3.38
N PHE A 39 -3.09 23.88 -2.74
CA PHE A 39 -2.68 22.90 -1.74
C PHE A 39 -3.57 22.97 -0.48
N LYS A 40 -3.94 24.16 -0.04
CA LYS A 40 -4.93 24.37 1.04
C LYS A 40 -6.31 23.78 0.69
N GLU A 41 -6.78 23.99 -0.56
CA GLU A 41 -8.02 23.37 -1.05
C GLU A 41 -7.94 21.82 -1.01
N PHE A 42 -6.78 21.24 -1.33
CA PHE A 42 -6.55 19.81 -1.22
C PHE A 42 -6.65 19.34 0.23
N VAL A 43 -5.97 20.02 1.17
CA VAL A 43 -6.02 19.70 2.61
C VAL A 43 -7.46 19.81 3.14
N ASP A 44 -8.17 20.90 2.84
CA ASP A 44 -9.57 21.10 3.22
C ASP A 44 -10.48 19.98 2.66
N SER A 45 -10.24 19.59 1.41
CA SER A 45 -10.97 18.49 0.77
C SER A 45 -10.72 17.14 1.43
N CYS A 46 -9.50 16.89 1.93
CA CYS A 46 -9.17 15.71 2.72
C CYS A 46 -9.88 15.75 4.08
N HIS A 47 -9.77 16.85 4.80
CA HIS A 47 -10.40 17.06 6.10
C HIS A 47 -11.92 16.91 6.05
N SER A 48 -12.58 17.44 5.03
CA SER A 48 -14.04 17.28 4.83
C SER A 48 -14.47 15.82 4.67
N ARG A 49 -13.53 14.90 4.39
CA ARG A 49 -13.75 13.46 4.27
C ARG A 49 -13.18 12.66 5.44
N GLY A 50 -12.69 13.34 6.48
CA GLY A 50 -12.05 12.70 7.63
C GLY A 50 -10.72 12.02 7.29
N ILE A 51 -9.97 12.59 6.33
CA ILE A 51 -8.67 12.09 5.88
C ILE A 51 -7.60 13.09 6.34
N ALA A 52 -6.65 12.61 7.13
CA ALA A 52 -5.49 13.37 7.56
C ALA A 52 -4.50 13.57 6.40
N VAL A 53 -3.78 14.68 6.39
CA VAL A 53 -2.73 14.97 5.40
C VAL A 53 -1.37 14.98 6.08
N ILE A 54 -0.49 14.11 5.63
CA ILE A 54 0.89 13.96 6.10
C ILE A 54 1.81 14.41 4.98
N THR A 55 2.81 15.23 5.30
CA THR A 55 3.83 15.65 4.34
C THR A 55 5.15 14.96 4.65
N ASP A 56 5.92 14.67 3.62
CA ASP A 56 7.29 14.17 3.77
C ASP A 56 8.27 15.35 3.81
N GLN A 57 9.16 15.37 4.81
CA GLN A 57 10.13 16.44 5.01
C GLN A 57 11.55 15.90 5.10
N VAL A 58 12.41 16.48 4.28
CA VAL A 58 13.82 16.07 4.15
C VAL A 58 14.71 17.05 4.92
N TYR A 59 15.08 16.68 6.16
CA TYR A 59 15.86 17.53 7.04
C TYR A 59 17.28 17.01 7.32
N ASN A 60 17.60 15.84 6.78
CA ASN A 60 18.98 15.34 6.87
C ASN A 60 19.96 16.21 6.08
N HIS A 61 19.49 16.72 4.93
CA HIS A 61 20.36 17.48 4.00
C HIS A 61 19.56 18.51 3.19
N ALA A 62 20.30 19.40 2.50
CA ALA A 62 19.74 20.29 1.49
C ALA A 62 20.67 20.37 0.26
N TYR A 63 20.06 20.66 -0.90
CA TYR A 63 20.83 20.76 -2.15
C TYR A 63 21.37 22.16 -2.41
N GLY A 64 22.12 22.31 -3.49
CA GLY A 64 23.03 23.43 -3.72
C GLY A 64 22.41 24.83 -3.75
N GLN A 65 21.11 24.96 -4.05
CA GLN A 65 20.41 26.26 -4.06
C GLN A 65 19.89 26.70 -2.68
N ASN A 66 20.04 25.85 -1.65
CA ASN A 66 19.56 26.17 -0.31
C ASN A 66 20.28 27.43 0.22
N PRO A 67 19.53 28.48 0.64
CA PRO A 67 20.12 29.73 1.10
C PRO A 67 21.01 29.58 2.34
N ILE A 68 20.68 28.64 3.23
CA ILE A 68 21.49 28.36 4.44
C ILE A 68 22.86 27.79 4.07
N ALA A 69 22.92 26.97 3.02
CA ALA A 69 24.21 26.50 2.48
C ALA A 69 24.98 27.64 1.81
N GLN A 70 24.33 28.43 0.95
CA GLN A 70 24.95 29.44 0.12
C GLN A 70 25.44 30.68 0.91
N MET A 71 24.79 31.02 2.02
CA MET A 71 25.23 32.17 2.86
C MET A 71 26.57 31.97 3.53
N TRP A 72 26.98 30.72 3.75
CA TRP A 72 28.31 30.33 4.27
C TRP A 72 28.90 29.23 3.39
N TRP A 73 29.43 29.64 2.21
CA TRP A 73 29.88 28.71 1.19
C TRP A 73 31.39 28.75 0.94
N ASP A 74 32.05 27.62 0.99
CA ASP A 74 33.40 27.40 0.53
C ASP A 74 33.42 27.14 -0.98
N GLY A 75 33.51 28.21 -1.78
CA GLY A 75 33.51 28.13 -3.24
C GLY A 75 34.71 27.39 -3.83
N THR A 76 35.81 27.25 -3.07
CA THR A 76 37.00 26.50 -3.53
C THR A 76 36.74 25.00 -3.53
N ASN A 77 36.05 24.51 -2.51
CA ASN A 77 35.80 23.08 -2.32
C ASN A 77 34.36 22.67 -2.63
N ASN A 78 33.52 23.61 -3.08
CA ASN A 78 32.10 23.40 -3.45
C ASN A 78 31.29 22.69 -2.33
N ARG A 79 31.29 23.28 -1.13
CA ARG A 79 30.65 22.76 0.07
C ARG A 79 30.35 23.87 1.08
N PRO A 80 29.57 23.63 2.15
CA PRO A 80 29.40 24.56 3.25
C PRO A 80 30.76 24.96 3.84
N ALA A 81 30.93 26.24 4.21
CA ALA A 81 32.13 26.74 4.88
C ALA A 81 32.25 26.13 6.29
N ALA A 82 33.47 26.11 6.82
CA ALA A 82 33.73 25.53 8.14
C ALA A 82 33.05 26.30 9.29
N ASP A 83 32.67 27.54 9.06
CA ASP A 83 31.97 28.41 10.00
C ASP A 83 30.44 28.51 9.70
N ASN A 84 29.91 27.66 8.83
CA ASN A 84 28.47 27.59 8.63
C ASN A 84 27.80 27.15 9.94
N PRO A 85 26.90 27.96 10.52
CA PRO A 85 26.31 27.66 11.83
C PRO A 85 25.21 26.62 11.81
N TYR A 86 24.82 26.11 10.63
CA TYR A 86 23.71 25.19 10.44
C TYR A 86 24.15 23.83 9.91
N MET A 87 25.23 23.77 9.14
CA MET A 87 25.60 22.61 8.35
C MET A 87 26.99 22.08 8.68
N ASN A 88 27.15 20.79 8.61
CA ASN A 88 28.46 20.16 8.63
C ASN A 88 29.23 20.50 7.36
N GLN A 89 30.52 20.83 7.48
CA GLN A 89 31.37 21.08 6.31
C GLN A 89 31.49 19.84 5.42
N ASN A 90 31.52 18.68 6.02
CA ASN A 90 31.48 17.38 5.35
C ASN A 90 30.43 16.49 6.07
N CYS A 91 29.68 15.73 5.31
CA CYS A 91 28.79 14.75 5.90
C CYS A 91 29.58 13.78 6.81
N PRO A 92 29.16 13.58 8.06
CA PRO A 92 29.92 12.81 9.04
C PRO A 92 29.78 11.29 8.87
N HIS A 93 28.78 10.78 8.14
CA HIS A 93 28.40 9.36 8.12
C HIS A 93 28.38 8.70 6.72
N PRO A 94 29.49 8.75 5.94
CA PRO A 94 29.53 8.06 4.65
C PRO A 94 29.33 6.53 4.82
N PRO A 95 28.67 5.82 3.87
CA PRO A 95 28.30 6.31 2.53
C PRO A 95 26.96 7.03 2.45
N ASN A 96 26.23 7.20 3.54
CA ASN A 96 24.89 7.78 3.59
C ASN A 96 24.92 9.31 3.59
N CYS A 97 25.45 9.88 2.50
CA CYS A 97 25.67 11.31 2.35
C CYS A 97 25.04 11.83 1.07
N TRP A 98 24.14 12.79 1.19
CA TRP A 98 23.49 13.47 0.07
C TRP A 98 23.54 14.99 0.30
N GLY A 99 23.72 15.78 -0.75
CA GLY A 99 23.69 17.24 -0.65
C GLY A 99 24.60 17.81 0.45
N ASN A 100 24.12 18.84 1.13
CA ASN A 100 24.78 19.53 2.24
C ASN A 100 24.10 19.10 3.54
N ASP A 101 24.84 18.47 4.41
CA ASP A 101 24.37 17.83 5.64
C ASP A 101 24.07 18.85 6.75
N PHE A 102 22.92 18.78 7.39
CA PHE A 102 22.56 19.62 8.54
C PHE A 102 23.15 19.08 9.84
N ASP A 103 23.74 19.96 10.63
CA ASP A 103 24.15 19.64 12.01
C ASP A 103 22.95 19.78 12.96
N HIS A 104 22.31 18.66 13.30
CA HIS A 104 21.13 18.62 14.19
C HIS A 104 21.46 18.90 15.67
N TYR A 105 22.74 19.05 16.02
CA TYR A 105 23.17 19.27 17.40
C TYR A 105 23.35 20.75 17.73
N VAL A 106 23.32 21.64 16.72
CA VAL A 106 23.47 23.08 16.91
C VAL A 106 22.14 23.79 17.02
N GLN A 107 22.08 24.83 17.83
CA GLN A 107 20.81 25.56 18.08
C GLN A 107 20.26 26.25 16.81
N PRO A 108 21.08 26.89 15.94
CA PRO A 108 20.54 27.49 14.72
C PRO A 108 19.77 26.51 13.83
N THR A 109 20.25 25.28 13.66
CA THR A 109 19.55 24.25 12.89
C THR A 109 18.22 23.87 13.55
N ARG A 110 18.21 23.70 14.86
CA ARG A 110 16.98 23.39 15.62
C ARG A 110 15.94 24.50 15.46
N ASP A 111 16.33 25.75 15.62
CA ASP A 111 15.46 26.91 15.46
C ASP A 111 14.92 27.02 14.01
N TYR A 112 15.76 26.68 13.04
CA TYR A 112 15.37 26.64 11.62
C TYR A 112 14.31 25.56 11.34
N MET A 113 14.53 24.33 11.81
CA MET A 113 13.59 23.21 11.64
C MET A 113 12.27 23.47 12.37
N ASP A 114 12.33 24.01 13.60
CA ASP A 114 11.12 24.36 14.37
C ASP A 114 10.26 25.39 13.63
N ARG A 115 10.89 26.39 13.01
CA ARG A 115 10.20 27.41 12.21
C ARG A 115 9.58 26.82 10.95
N ILE A 116 10.27 25.89 10.26
CA ILE A 116 9.70 25.19 9.09
C ILE A 116 8.47 24.40 9.51
N ASN A 117 8.58 23.60 10.56
CA ASN A 117 7.51 22.76 11.07
C ASN A 117 6.29 23.59 11.45
N THR A 118 6.48 24.63 12.25
CA THR A 118 5.39 25.54 12.66
C THR A 118 4.71 26.17 11.43
N TYR A 119 5.52 26.60 10.44
CA TYR A 119 4.96 27.18 9.20
C TYR A 119 4.07 26.18 8.46
N TRP A 120 4.49 24.92 8.26
CA TRP A 120 3.66 23.93 7.55
C TRP A 120 2.39 23.60 8.32
N ILE A 121 2.47 23.47 9.64
CA ILE A 121 1.29 23.21 10.50
C ILE A 121 0.31 24.40 10.45
N GLU A 122 0.80 25.62 10.70
CA GLU A 122 -0.06 26.79 10.84
C GLU A 122 -0.62 27.27 9.49
N GLU A 123 0.20 27.25 8.44
CA GLU A 123 -0.18 27.78 7.12
C GLU A 123 -1.03 26.80 6.33
N PHE A 124 -0.68 25.53 6.32
CA PHE A 124 -1.34 24.50 5.50
C PHE A 124 -2.26 23.55 6.27
N LYS A 125 -2.25 23.61 7.60
CA LYS A 125 -3.10 22.76 8.46
C LYS A 125 -2.88 21.26 8.21
N ILE A 126 -1.65 20.86 7.93
CA ILE A 126 -1.28 19.44 7.82
C ILE A 126 -1.39 18.74 9.18
N ASP A 127 -1.66 17.45 9.18
CA ASP A 127 -1.91 16.65 10.39
C ASP A 127 -0.69 15.83 10.83
N GLY A 128 0.33 15.77 10.01
CA GLY A 128 1.56 15.01 10.31
C GLY A 128 2.71 15.29 9.38
N ILE A 129 3.89 14.88 9.84
CA ILE A 129 5.12 14.89 9.04
C ILE A 129 5.78 13.51 9.14
N ARG A 130 6.13 12.96 7.98
CA ARG A 130 7.11 11.89 7.86
C ARG A 130 8.47 12.52 7.64
N PHE A 131 9.42 12.24 8.51
CA PHE A 131 10.79 12.71 8.41
C PHE A 131 11.67 11.70 7.70
N ASP A 132 12.23 12.13 6.58
CA ASP A 132 13.15 11.35 5.76
C ASP A 132 14.46 11.08 6.48
N PHE A 133 14.96 9.85 6.35
CA PHE A 133 16.28 9.40 6.77
C PHE A 133 16.72 9.93 8.15
N THR A 134 15.88 9.82 9.18
CA THR A 134 16.17 10.36 10.53
C THR A 134 17.36 9.69 11.23
N LYS A 135 17.76 8.50 10.79
CA LYS A 135 19.02 7.90 11.29
C LYS A 135 20.26 8.73 10.94
N GLY A 136 20.16 9.59 9.95
CA GLY A 136 21.21 10.55 9.57
C GLY A 136 21.27 11.80 10.45
N PHE A 137 20.31 12.02 11.39
CA PHE A 137 20.34 13.19 12.30
C PHE A 137 21.41 13.03 13.38
N THR A 138 22.66 12.79 12.94
CA THR A 138 23.79 12.48 13.83
C THR A 138 25.10 12.91 13.24
N ASN A 139 26.02 13.34 14.10
CA ASN A 139 27.42 13.60 13.74
C ASN A 139 28.33 12.36 13.96
N ASN A 140 27.75 11.18 14.25
CA ASN A 140 28.50 9.95 14.37
C ASN A 140 28.95 9.46 12.98
N SER A 141 30.18 8.91 12.92
CA SER A 141 30.73 8.37 11.68
C SER A 141 30.02 7.11 11.15
N ASN A 142 29.16 6.51 11.95
CA ASN A 142 28.31 5.40 11.55
C ASN A 142 26.88 5.65 12.03
N ALA A 143 26.00 5.98 11.10
CA ALA A 143 24.57 6.23 11.36
C ALA A 143 23.80 4.98 11.82
N ASP A 144 24.31 3.78 11.55
CA ASP A 144 23.66 2.51 11.94
C ASP A 144 23.89 2.16 13.43
N ASN A 145 24.78 2.86 14.13
CA ASN A 145 25.00 2.66 15.54
C ASN A 145 23.96 3.41 16.40
N TYR A 146 23.64 2.86 17.57
CA TYR A 146 22.81 3.53 18.57
C TYR A 146 23.39 4.90 18.95
N SER A 147 22.53 5.94 18.99
CA SER A 147 22.94 7.31 19.24
C SER A 147 21.98 8.02 20.21
N ALA A 148 22.35 8.09 21.49
CA ALA A 148 21.57 8.83 22.48
C ALA A 148 21.41 10.34 22.14
N PRO A 149 22.43 11.06 21.56
CA PRO A 149 22.22 12.42 21.12
C PRO A 149 21.18 12.58 20.01
N ARG A 150 21.12 11.63 19.06
CA ARG A 150 20.10 11.60 17.99
C ARG A 150 18.70 11.39 18.57
N ILE A 151 18.54 10.43 19.49
CA ILE A 151 17.29 10.21 20.20
C ILE A 151 16.83 11.49 20.91
N ALA A 152 17.73 12.17 21.62
CA ALA A 152 17.41 13.42 22.28
C ALA A 152 16.99 14.53 21.32
N ALA A 153 17.65 14.62 20.15
CA ALA A 153 17.28 15.58 19.09
C ALA A 153 15.89 15.29 18.52
N LEU A 154 15.58 14.00 18.23
CA LEU A 154 14.27 13.58 17.70
C LEU A 154 13.15 13.77 18.73
N LYS A 155 13.37 13.44 20.00
CA LYS A 155 12.39 13.69 21.07
C LYS A 155 12.10 15.18 21.21
N ARG A 156 13.13 16.04 21.23
CA ARG A 156 12.95 17.49 21.25
C ARG A 156 12.15 17.99 20.04
N LEU A 157 12.46 17.48 18.84
CA LEU A 157 11.71 17.81 17.62
C LEU A 157 10.22 17.45 17.77
N ALA A 158 9.93 16.25 18.26
CA ALA A 158 8.57 15.80 18.51
C ALA A 158 7.84 16.66 19.55
N ASP A 159 8.52 16.99 20.66
CA ASP A 159 7.97 17.88 21.70
C ASP A 159 7.58 19.26 21.13
N THR A 160 8.38 19.80 20.20
CA THR A 160 8.08 21.09 19.57
C THR A 160 6.82 21.00 18.69
N LEU A 161 6.69 19.91 17.93
CA LEU A 161 5.51 19.65 17.10
C LEU A 161 4.26 19.47 17.95
N TRP A 162 4.33 18.65 19.00
CA TRP A 162 3.21 18.43 19.92
C TRP A 162 2.90 19.67 20.80
N GLY A 163 3.85 20.60 20.91
CA GLY A 163 3.61 21.91 21.49
C GLY A 163 2.74 22.83 20.63
N VAL A 164 2.74 22.61 19.32
CA VAL A 164 1.87 23.32 18.34
C VAL A 164 0.53 22.59 18.21
N ASP A 165 0.56 21.27 18.05
CA ASP A 165 -0.61 20.39 17.95
C ASP A 165 -0.35 19.07 18.65
N GLN A 166 -1.10 18.78 19.72
CA GLN A 166 -0.90 17.59 20.54
C GLN A 166 -1.24 16.27 19.84
N ASP A 167 -2.08 16.32 18.82
CA ASP A 167 -2.54 15.15 18.04
C ASP A 167 -1.71 14.95 16.77
N PHE A 168 -0.66 15.74 16.56
CA PHE A 168 0.15 15.74 15.35
C PHE A 168 0.90 14.42 15.16
N TYR A 169 0.83 13.83 13.97
CA TYR A 169 1.55 12.60 13.63
C TYR A 169 3.03 12.88 13.35
N VAL A 170 3.90 12.34 14.18
CA VAL A 170 5.36 12.36 14.01
C VAL A 170 5.81 10.99 13.53
N ILE A 171 6.19 10.89 12.27
CA ILE A 171 6.55 9.64 11.59
C ILE A 171 8.02 9.70 11.20
N LEU A 172 8.76 8.64 11.49
CA LEU A 172 10.20 8.57 11.21
C LEU A 172 10.51 7.46 10.21
N GLU A 173 11.17 7.81 9.13
CA GLU A 173 11.97 6.84 8.40
C GLU A 173 13.31 6.73 9.11
N HIS A 174 13.43 5.74 10.00
CA HIS A 174 14.59 5.66 10.88
C HIS A 174 15.54 4.52 10.50
N TRP A 175 15.03 3.29 10.44
CA TRP A 175 15.80 2.07 10.11
C TRP A 175 17.11 1.94 10.89
N GLY A 176 17.09 2.43 12.12
CA GLY A 176 18.19 2.35 13.06
C GLY A 176 18.19 1.05 13.86
N PRO A 177 19.04 0.96 14.88
CA PRO A 177 19.02 -0.16 15.82
C PRO A 177 17.66 -0.31 16.49
N ASN A 178 17.15 -1.54 16.60
CA ASN A 178 15.80 -1.78 17.14
C ASN A 178 15.58 -1.24 18.56
N ASN A 179 16.62 -1.22 19.41
CA ASN A 179 16.52 -0.62 20.73
C ASN A 179 16.34 0.91 20.70
N GLU A 180 16.90 1.60 19.69
CA GLU A 180 16.67 3.01 19.44
C GLU A 180 15.25 3.25 18.90
N GLU A 181 14.82 2.47 17.89
CA GLU A 181 13.46 2.55 17.37
C GLU A 181 12.40 2.29 18.46
N LYS A 182 12.65 1.31 19.34
CA LYS A 182 11.79 1.06 20.50
C LYS A 182 11.68 2.30 21.38
N GLU A 183 12.79 2.95 21.70
CA GLU A 183 12.79 4.14 22.57
C GLU A 183 12.05 5.33 21.95
N LEU A 184 12.12 5.50 20.63
CA LEU A 184 11.38 6.51 19.88
C LEU A 184 9.88 6.17 19.81
N SER A 185 9.55 4.90 19.57
CA SER A 185 8.18 4.41 19.58
C SER A 185 7.52 4.58 20.96
N ASP A 186 8.21 4.17 22.04
CA ASP A 186 7.72 4.28 23.41
C ASP A 186 7.58 5.76 23.87
N TYR A 187 8.21 6.69 23.16
CA TYR A 187 8.06 8.13 23.37
C TYR A 187 6.81 8.72 22.69
N GLY A 188 6.24 8.02 21.69
CA GLY A 188 5.03 8.43 20.99
C GLY A 188 5.18 8.62 19.46
N MET A 189 6.39 8.50 18.92
CA MET A 189 6.62 8.62 17.48
C MET A 189 6.29 7.33 16.75
N MET A 190 5.78 7.42 15.52
CA MET A 190 5.57 6.29 14.64
C MET A 190 6.81 6.06 13.77
N LEU A 191 7.10 4.81 13.43
CA LEU A 191 8.25 4.45 12.61
C LEU A 191 7.85 3.58 11.43
N TRP A 192 8.42 3.86 10.28
CA TRP A 192 8.28 3.02 9.10
C TRP A 192 8.89 1.64 9.31
N GLY A 193 8.12 0.61 8.98
CA GLY A 193 8.49 -0.80 9.09
C GLY A 193 8.43 -1.52 7.76
N ASN A 194 9.51 -1.48 6.99
CA ASN A 194 9.63 -2.20 5.73
C ASN A 194 9.59 -3.71 5.95
N VAL A 195 8.59 -4.38 5.38
CA VAL A 195 8.44 -5.84 5.39
C VAL A 195 8.34 -6.42 3.97
N ALA A 196 8.64 -5.61 2.97
CA ALA A 196 8.48 -5.89 1.56
C ALA A 196 9.06 -7.26 1.15
N HIS A 197 10.31 -7.53 1.50
CA HIS A 197 11.00 -8.75 1.07
C HIS A 197 10.25 -10.03 1.47
N ALA A 198 9.85 -10.17 2.73
CA ALA A 198 9.15 -11.36 3.21
C ALA A 198 7.79 -11.55 2.54
N TYR A 199 7.07 -10.43 2.32
CA TYR A 199 5.79 -10.45 1.63
C TYR A 199 5.93 -10.76 0.14
N TYR A 200 6.98 -10.27 -0.53
CA TYR A 200 7.27 -10.63 -1.93
C TYR A 200 7.56 -12.13 -2.08
N GLU A 201 8.41 -12.69 -1.24
CA GLU A 201 8.70 -14.13 -1.23
C GLU A 201 7.42 -14.94 -1.06
N ALA A 202 6.61 -14.60 -0.07
CA ALA A 202 5.33 -15.26 0.17
C ALA A 202 4.37 -15.09 -1.03
N ALA A 203 4.25 -13.89 -1.58
CA ALA A 203 3.38 -13.60 -2.72
C ALA A 203 3.80 -14.37 -3.97
N MET A 204 5.09 -14.45 -4.24
CA MET A 204 5.66 -15.28 -5.32
C MET A 204 5.49 -16.79 -5.11
N GLY A 205 5.13 -17.24 -3.90
CA GLY A 205 4.98 -18.68 -3.58
C GLY A 205 6.25 -19.33 -3.05
N PHE A 206 7.24 -18.54 -2.62
CA PHE A 206 8.44 -19.03 -1.93
C PHE A 206 8.25 -18.90 -0.41
N THR A 207 8.55 -19.95 0.32
CA THR A 207 8.17 -20.06 1.73
C THR A 207 9.32 -19.98 2.73
N SER A 208 10.57 -20.08 2.27
CA SER A 208 11.76 -20.12 3.14
C SER A 208 12.12 -18.75 3.73
N ASN A 209 11.96 -17.67 2.96
CA ASN A 209 12.29 -16.30 3.37
C ASN A 209 11.03 -15.41 3.55
N SER A 210 9.92 -16.04 3.94
CA SER A 210 8.60 -15.40 3.97
C SER A 210 8.07 -15.19 5.39
N ASP A 211 8.92 -14.89 6.35
CA ASP A 211 8.52 -14.66 7.74
C ASP A 211 8.06 -13.19 7.94
N PHE A 212 6.76 -12.99 8.27
CA PHE A 212 6.17 -11.66 8.43
C PHE A 212 6.36 -11.06 9.83
N LYS A 213 6.98 -11.77 10.76
CA LYS A 213 7.03 -11.38 12.18
C LYS A 213 7.65 -10.00 12.40
N TRP A 214 8.64 -9.60 11.58
CA TRP A 214 9.28 -8.29 11.73
C TRP A 214 8.33 -7.10 11.50
N GLY A 215 7.16 -7.32 10.91
CA GLY A 215 6.06 -6.35 10.80
C GLY A 215 5.19 -6.23 12.06
N ILE A 216 5.55 -6.87 13.16
CA ILE A 216 4.78 -6.89 14.40
C ILE A 216 5.57 -6.15 15.49
N TYR A 217 4.99 -5.08 16.06
CA TYR A 217 5.62 -4.28 17.09
C TYR A 217 6.05 -5.11 18.33
N LYS A 218 5.25 -6.11 18.72
CA LYS A 218 5.57 -7.03 19.83
C LYS A 218 6.79 -7.91 19.55
N GLU A 219 6.98 -8.36 18.31
CA GLU A 219 8.17 -9.15 17.93
C GLU A 219 9.44 -8.29 18.03
N ARG A 220 9.32 -6.97 17.80
CA ARG A 220 10.40 -6.01 18.01
C ARG A 220 10.58 -5.64 19.49
N GLY A 221 9.71 -6.11 20.38
CA GLY A 221 9.72 -5.81 21.83
C GLY A 221 9.24 -4.40 22.16
N TRP A 222 8.49 -3.75 21.25
CA TRP A 222 7.94 -2.41 21.50
C TRP A 222 6.67 -2.49 22.34
N ASN A 223 6.40 -1.44 23.12
CA ASN A 223 5.23 -1.38 24.00
C ASN A 223 3.98 -0.93 23.21
N ASP A 224 4.13 0.00 22.28
CA ASP A 224 3.05 0.65 21.55
C ASP A 224 2.99 0.24 20.08
N LYS A 225 1.80 0.35 19.48
CA LYS A 225 1.51 -0.02 18.08
C LYS A 225 1.95 1.06 17.08
N HIS A 226 3.15 1.59 17.23
CA HIS A 226 3.66 2.70 16.41
C HIS A 226 4.45 2.25 15.18
N LEU A 227 4.47 0.95 14.89
CA LEU A 227 5.12 0.39 13.70
C LEU A 227 4.18 0.51 12.48
N ILE A 228 4.50 1.38 11.54
CA ILE A 228 3.81 1.50 10.24
C ILE A 228 4.38 0.45 9.31
N SER A 229 3.76 -0.73 9.25
CA SER A 229 4.22 -1.81 8.38
C SER A 229 3.70 -1.62 6.96
N TYR A 230 4.56 -1.83 5.96
CA TYR A 230 4.22 -1.71 4.54
C TYR A 230 4.99 -2.71 3.68
N THR A 231 4.45 -2.98 2.50
CA THR A 231 5.01 -3.88 1.50
C THR A 231 5.57 -3.16 0.28
N GLU A 232 5.09 -1.96 0.00
CA GLU A 232 5.53 -1.13 -1.13
C GLU A 232 5.66 0.32 -0.68
N SER A 233 6.66 1.02 -1.22
CA SER A 233 6.81 2.48 -1.14
C SER A 233 7.40 3.00 -2.45
N HIS A 234 7.82 4.27 -2.47
CA HIS A 234 8.55 4.83 -3.62
C HIS A 234 9.93 4.17 -3.80
N ASP A 235 10.50 3.57 -2.74
CA ASP A 235 11.84 2.96 -2.74
C ASP A 235 11.86 1.46 -3.04
N GLU A 236 10.77 0.73 -2.76
CA GLU A 236 10.68 -0.69 -2.99
C GLU A 236 10.13 -1.02 -4.38
N GLU A 237 10.52 -2.19 -4.88
CA GLU A 237 9.93 -2.74 -6.10
C GLU A 237 8.44 -3.07 -5.89
N ARG A 238 7.66 -3.11 -6.94
CA ARG A 238 6.24 -3.47 -6.90
C ARG A 238 6.09 -4.97 -6.70
N ALA A 239 5.30 -5.38 -5.70
CA ALA A 239 5.04 -6.79 -5.41
C ALA A 239 4.47 -7.51 -6.64
N SER A 240 3.53 -6.88 -7.34
CA SER A 240 2.92 -7.44 -8.56
C SER A 240 3.95 -7.64 -9.69
N TYR A 241 4.90 -6.71 -9.85
CA TYR A 241 6.02 -6.91 -10.79
C TYR A 241 6.88 -8.11 -10.40
N LYS A 242 7.20 -8.26 -9.10
CA LYS A 242 7.95 -9.41 -8.58
C LYS A 242 7.22 -10.72 -8.84
N ILE A 243 5.93 -10.79 -8.54
CA ILE A 243 5.10 -11.98 -8.76
C ILE A 243 5.08 -12.34 -10.24
N LYS A 244 4.76 -11.37 -11.11
CA LYS A 244 4.67 -11.55 -12.56
C LYS A 244 5.98 -12.03 -13.18
N THR A 245 7.11 -11.55 -12.68
CA THR A 245 8.43 -11.81 -13.27
C THR A 245 9.08 -13.06 -12.70
N TYR A 246 8.99 -13.28 -11.39
CA TYR A 246 9.75 -14.29 -10.67
C TYR A 246 8.88 -15.32 -9.93
N GLY A 247 7.56 -15.24 -10.10
CA GLY A 247 6.60 -16.08 -9.39
C GLY A 247 6.81 -17.58 -9.63
N ASN A 248 6.50 -18.35 -8.62
CA ASN A 248 6.59 -19.81 -8.60
C ASN A 248 5.30 -20.45 -9.16
N SER A 249 5.38 -21.71 -9.56
CA SER A 249 4.25 -22.46 -10.10
C SER A 249 4.31 -23.94 -9.72
N SER A 250 3.16 -24.61 -9.74
CA SER A 250 3.06 -26.07 -9.59
C SER A 250 1.80 -26.57 -10.32
N GLY A 251 1.98 -27.47 -11.27
CA GLY A 251 0.88 -27.93 -12.13
C GLY A 251 0.26 -26.76 -12.91
N SER A 252 -1.05 -26.62 -12.83
CA SER A 252 -1.80 -25.51 -13.44
C SER A 252 -1.81 -24.24 -12.60
N TYR A 253 -1.36 -24.26 -11.35
CA TYR A 253 -1.28 -23.08 -10.51
C TYR A 253 0.01 -22.30 -10.78
N ASP A 254 -0.11 -21.16 -11.45
CA ASP A 254 0.99 -20.26 -11.79
C ASP A 254 0.73 -18.86 -11.21
N THR A 255 1.59 -18.45 -10.26
CA THR A 255 1.44 -17.14 -9.60
C THR A 255 1.65 -15.96 -10.56
N ARG A 256 2.27 -16.18 -11.73
CA ARG A 256 2.59 -15.13 -12.71
C ARG A 256 1.39 -14.72 -13.58
N THR A 257 0.32 -15.53 -13.64
CA THR A 257 -0.90 -15.15 -14.36
C THR A 257 -1.59 -14.00 -13.63
N LEU A 258 -2.26 -13.12 -14.36
CA LEU A 258 -2.89 -11.93 -13.77
C LEU A 258 -3.93 -12.31 -12.70
N ALA A 259 -4.75 -13.31 -12.96
CA ALA A 259 -5.75 -13.80 -12.02
C ALA A 259 -5.12 -14.28 -10.71
N THR A 260 -4.15 -15.20 -10.81
CA THR A 260 -3.47 -15.74 -9.61
C THR A 260 -2.64 -14.66 -8.90
N MET A 261 -1.98 -13.77 -9.64
CA MET A 261 -1.25 -12.62 -9.07
C MET A 261 -2.17 -11.73 -8.24
N ALA A 262 -3.37 -11.42 -8.74
CA ALA A 262 -4.37 -10.65 -8.01
C ALA A 262 -4.80 -11.37 -6.72
N ASP A 263 -5.09 -12.67 -6.78
CA ASP A 263 -5.43 -13.48 -5.60
C ASP A 263 -4.27 -13.53 -4.58
N ARG A 264 -3.03 -13.60 -5.05
CA ARG A 264 -1.84 -13.55 -4.18
C ARG A 264 -1.67 -12.19 -3.51
N LYS A 265 -1.98 -11.09 -4.20
CA LYS A 265 -1.99 -9.74 -3.60
C LYS A 265 -3.07 -9.66 -2.52
N ILE A 266 -4.28 -10.15 -2.76
CA ILE A 266 -5.35 -10.17 -1.77
C ILE A 266 -4.95 -11.00 -0.55
N LEU A 267 -4.38 -12.19 -0.74
CA LEU A 267 -3.87 -13.02 0.36
C LEU A 267 -2.82 -12.26 1.21
N THR A 268 -1.87 -11.56 0.58
CA THR A 268 -0.88 -10.78 1.32
C THR A 268 -1.51 -9.60 2.07
N HIS A 269 -2.48 -8.91 1.45
CA HIS A 269 -3.24 -7.83 2.09
C HIS A 269 -4.06 -8.33 3.28
N ALA A 270 -4.67 -9.53 3.19
CA ALA A 270 -5.39 -10.12 4.31
C ALA A 270 -4.51 -10.25 5.56
N PHE A 271 -3.25 -10.63 5.40
CA PHE A 271 -2.31 -10.71 6.51
C PHE A 271 -1.75 -9.36 6.94
N LEU A 272 -1.43 -8.46 5.99
CA LEU A 272 -0.91 -7.14 6.31
C LEU A 272 -1.93 -6.33 7.12
N TYR A 273 -3.17 -6.25 6.64
CA TYR A 273 -4.20 -5.40 7.24
C TYR A 273 -4.84 -5.98 8.50
N THR A 274 -4.64 -7.26 8.82
CA THR A 274 -5.15 -7.86 10.06
C THR A 274 -4.12 -7.89 11.20
N ILE A 275 -2.84 -7.62 10.93
CA ILE A 275 -1.85 -7.37 11.98
C ILE A 275 -2.16 -6.03 12.66
N PRO A 276 -2.29 -5.97 14.01
CA PRO A 276 -2.50 -4.71 14.73
C PRO A 276 -1.39 -3.67 14.52
N GLY A 277 -1.74 -2.39 14.55
CA GLY A 277 -0.86 -1.25 14.31
C GLY A 277 -1.08 -0.59 12.94
N PRO A 278 -0.61 0.65 12.68
CA PRO A 278 -0.80 1.38 11.43
C PRO A 278 -0.19 0.67 10.22
N LYS A 279 -0.71 0.98 9.04
CA LYS A 279 -0.26 0.41 7.76
C LYS A 279 -0.14 1.51 6.72
N MET A 280 0.84 1.38 5.84
CA MET A 280 0.94 2.20 4.65
C MET A 280 0.67 1.33 3.41
N MET A 281 -0.01 1.90 2.44
CA MET A 281 -0.23 1.36 1.10
C MET A 281 0.31 2.37 0.10
N TYR A 282 1.15 1.92 -0.81
CA TYR A 282 1.67 2.79 -1.85
C TYR A 282 0.68 2.90 -3.03
N MET A 283 0.79 3.98 -3.77
CA MET A 283 -0.06 4.35 -4.91
C MET A 283 -0.23 3.18 -5.90
N PHE A 284 -1.49 2.84 -6.23
CA PHE A 284 -1.93 1.76 -7.11
C PHE A 284 -1.59 0.32 -6.63
N GLU A 285 -1.08 0.14 -5.41
CA GLU A 285 -0.90 -1.20 -4.85
C GLU A 285 -2.23 -1.96 -4.77
N GLU A 286 -3.32 -1.23 -4.48
CA GLU A 286 -4.70 -1.74 -4.45
C GLU A 286 -5.22 -2.19 -5.82
N LEU A 287 -4.54 -1.81 -6.90
CA LEU A 287 -4.82 -2.25 -8.28
C LEU A 287 -3.76 -3.21 -8.82
N ALA A 288 -2.94 -3.78 -7.93
CA ALA A 288 -1.86 -4.68 -8.30
C ALA A 288 -0.94 -4.11 -9.38
N TYR A 289 -0.42 -2.89 -9.14
CA TYR A 289 0.47 -2.19 -10.08
C TYR A 289 1.74 -2.99 -10.34
N ASP A 290 2.04 -3.26 -11.60
CA ASP A 290 3.08 -4.19 -12.03
C ASP A 290 4.16 -3.58 -12.95
N ILE A 291 4.28 -2.25 -12.96
CA ILE A 291 5.39 -1.56 -13.62
C ILE A 291 6.57 -1.46 -12.64
N SER A 292 7.73 -1.98 -13.06
CA SER A 292 8.93 -1.95 -12.24
C SER A 292 9.33 -0.52 -11.82
N ILE A 293 9.86 -0.40 -10.61
CA ILE A 293 10.44 0.85 -10.13
C ILE A 293 11.59 1.33 -11.03
N ASP A 294 12.30 0.42 -11.71
CA ASP A 294 13.41 0.73 -12.58
C ASP A 294 13.00 1.02 -14.05
N ASN A 295 11.68 1.04 -14.36
CA ASN A 295 11.16 1.31 -15.70
C ASN A 295 10.43 2.68 -15.75
N PRO A 296 10.83 3.65 -16.60
CA PRO A 296 11.99 3.65 -17.49
C PRO A 296 13.32 3.85 -16.75
N CYS A 297 13.31 4.40 -15.56
CA CYS A 297 14.43 4.47 -14.62
C CYS A 297 13.87 4.62 -13.20
N ARG A 298 14.70 4.37 -12.16
CA ARG A 298 14.26 4.35 -10.76
C ARG A 298 13.56 5.64 -10.32
N ILE A 299 14.17 6.78 -10.60
CA ILE A 299 13.65 8.10 -10.21
C ILE A 299 12.76 8.76 -11.26
N CYS A 300 12.52 8.10 -12.40
CA CYS A 300 11.64 8.61 -13.44
C CYS A 300 10.16 8.53 -13.02
N GLU A 301 9.36 9.41 -13.60
CA GLU A 301 7.90 9.35 -13.48
C GLU A 301 7.36 7.97 -13.91
N LYS A 302 6.40 7.46 -13.14
CA LYS A 302 5.74 6.20 -13.44
C LYS A 302 4.38 6.45 -14.11
N PRO A 303 3.97 5.60 -15.06
CA PRO A 303 2.66 5.73 -15.69
C PRO A 303 1.53 5.70 -14.63
N ILE A 304 0.60 6.65 -14.74
CA ILE A 304 -0.62 6.68 -13.93
C ILE A 304 -1.67 5.87 -14.68
N LEU A 305 -1.94 4.65 -14.21
CA LEU A 305 -2.76 3.67 -14.93
C LEU A 305 -4.15 3.51 -14.28
N TRP A 306 -4.99 4.53 -14.38
CA TRP A 306 -6.39 4.45 -13.92
C TRP A 306 -7.19 3.35 -14.64
N SER A 307 -6.83 3.02 -15.88
CA SER A 307 -7.41 1.92 -16.65
C SER A 307 -7.21 0.53 -15.99
N TYR A 308 -6.30 0.40 -15.03
CA TYR A 308 -6.18 -0.83 -14.23
C TYR A 308 -7.46 -1.15 -13.45
N TYR A 309 -8.23 -0.14 -13.07
CA TYR A 309 -9.53 -0.33 -12.42
C TYR A 309 -10.59 -0.96 -13.35
N GLU A 310 -10.41 -0.89 -14.66
CA GLU A 310 -11.32 -1.50 -15.65
C GLU A 310 -11.11 -3.02 -15.78
N ASN A 311 -10.01 -3.56 -15.24
CA ASN A 311 -9.71 -4.98 -15.26
C ASN A 311 -10.27 -5.69 -14.02
N ASN A 312 -11.13 -6.70 -14.21
CA ASN A 312 -11.84 -7.39 -13.13
C ASN A 312 -10.93 -7.99 -12.06
N HIS A 313 -9.78 -8.57 -12.43
CA HIS A 313 -8.84 -9.15 -11.46
C HIS A 313 -8.20 -8.07 -10.58
N ARG A 314 -7.86 -6.92 -11.18
CA ARG A 314 -7.29 -5.78 -10.46
C ARG A 314 -8.35 -5.07 -9.61
N GLN A 315 -9.56 -4.92 -10.13
CA GLN A 315 -10.72 -4.39 -9.40
C GLN A 315 -11.04 -5.27 -8.20
N LYS A 316 -10.92 -6.61 -8.32
CA LYS A 316 -11.04 -7.54 -7.19
C LYS A 316 -10.05 -7.19 -6.07
N VAL A 317 -8.78 -6.90 -6.39
CA VAL A 317 -7.78 -6.47 -5.39
C VAL A 317 -8.25 -5.22 -4.68
N TYR A 318 -8.74 -4.22 -5.43
CA TYR A 318 -9.26 -2.96 -4.88
C TYR A 318 -10.39 -3.21 -3.86
N PHE A 319 -11.41 -3.99 -4.23
CA PHE A 319 -12.56 -4.24 -3.36
C PHE A 319 -12.18 -5.02 -2.11
N TYR A 320 -11.37 -6.06 -2.24
CA TYR A 320 -10.92 -6.83 -1.08
C TYR A 320 -10.02 -5.99 -0.15
N THR A 321 -9.15 -5.16 -0.70
CA THR A 321 -8.33 -4.23 0.08
C THR A 321 -9.20 -3.21 0.83
N ALA A 322 -10.16 -2.61 0.15
CA ALA A 322 -11.12 -1.69 0.76
C ALA A 322 -11.93 -2.35 1.88
N ALA A 323 -12.38 -3.60 1.68
CA ALA A 323 -13.09 -4.37 2.68
C ALA A 323 -12.25 -4.69 3.91
N LEU A 324 -10.99 -5.06 3.72
CA LEU A 324 -10.04 -5.31 4.82
C LEU A 324 -9.80 -4.03 5.65
N ILE A 325 -9.68 -2.88 4.99
CA ILE A 325 -9.51 -1.58 5.66
C ILE A 325 -10.79 -1.22 6.45
N GLU A 326 -11.97 -1.38 5.85
CA GLU A 326 -13.24 -1.11 6.57
C GLU A 326 -13.44 -2.06 7.74
N MET A 327 -13.23 -3.36 7.54
CA MET A 327 -13.29 -4.39 8.59
C MET A 327 -12.42 -4.01 9.79
N ARG A 328 -11.18 -3.63 9.53
CA ARG A 328 -10.23 -3.19 10.54
C ARG A 328 -10.68 -1.92 11.28
N LYS A 329 -11.24 -0.94 10.57
CA LYS A 329 -11.75 0.31 11.18
C LYS A 329 -13.00 0.08 12.01
N LYS A 330 -13.85 -0.85 11.59
CA LYS A 330 -15.16 -1.11 12.19
C LYS A 330 -15.09 -2.01 13.41
N TYR A 331 -14.20 -3.00 13.42
CA TYR A 331 -14.16 -4.05 14.42
C TYR A 331 -12.86 -4.02 15.22
N GLY A 332 -12.97 -3.68 16.53
CA GLY A 332 -11.83 -3.50 17.42
C GLY A 332 -10.94 -4.75 17.59
N VAL A 333 -11.46 -5.95 17.29
CA VAL A 333 -10.67 -7.19 17.35
C VAL A 333 -9.43 -7.14 16.43
N PHE A 334 -9.49 -6.43 15.30
CA PHE A 334 -8.35 -6.29 14.37
C PHE A 334 -7.32 -5.24 14.84
N ASN A 335 -7.54 -4.59 15.99
CA ASN A 335 -6.56 -3.69 16.60
C ASN A 335 -6.30 -4.04 18.08
N THR A 336 -6.61 -5.27 18.48
CA THR A 336 -6.37 -5.78 19.85
C THR A 336 -4.89 -5.90 20.17
N ASP A 337 -4.55 -5.84 21.46
CA ASP A 337 -3.23 -6.23 21.96
C ASP A 337 -3.16 -7.73 22.33
N ASN A 338 -4.29 -8.42 22.36
CA ASN A 338 -4.34 -9.85 22.67
C ASN A 338 -4.38 -10.65 21.36
N PHE A 339 -3.21 -11.02 20.85
CA PHE A 339 -3.10 -11.82 19.62
C PHE A 339 -1.88 -12.73 19.63
N THR A 340 -2.01 -13.86 18.91
CA THR A 340 -0.93 -14.82 18.65
C THR A 340 -0.80 -15.05 17.15
N TYR A 341 0.32 -15.58 16.72
CA TYR A 341 0.59 -15.77 15.30
C TYR A 341 1.56 -16.91 15.01
N ALA A 342 1.50 -17.43 13.77
CA ALA A 342 2.54 -18.24 13.16
C ALA A 342 2.69 -17.74 11.72
N LEU A 343 3.75 -16.98 11.42
CA LEU A 343 3.90 -16.21 10.20
C LEU A 343 5.12 -16.61 9.34
N ASN A 344 5.81 -17.66 9.72
CA ASN A 344 6.87 -18.29 8.94
C ASN A 344 6.34 -19.44 8.08
N GLY A 345 7.09 -19.82 7.04
CA GLY A 345 6.73 -20.96 6.18
C GLY A 345 5.49 -20.70 5.30
N GLY A 346 4.94 -21.79 4.74
CA GLY A 346 3.86 -21.70 3.75
C GLY A 346 2.44 -21.65 4.34
N ALA A 347 2.22 -22.18 5.54
CA ALA A 347 0.98 -22.07 6.28
C ALA A 347 1.12 -20.95 7.31
N LYS A 348 0.28 -19.94 7.22
CA LYS A 348 0.35 -18.78 8.13
C LYS A 348 -0.99 -18.56 8.82
N ARG A 349 -0.94 -18.02 10.05
CA ARG A 349 -2.13 -17.61 10.80
C ARG A 349 -1.86 -16.44 11.72
N ILE A 350 -2.95 -15.72 12.05
CA ILE A 350 -3.04 -14.71 13.10
C ILE A 350 -4.32 -15.01 13.88
N ASN A 351 -4.23 -15.11 15.20
CA ASN A 351 -5.37 -15.29 16.09
C ASN A 351 -5.50 -14.04 16.97
N LEU A 352 -6.62 -13.35 16.88
CA LEU A 352 -6.90 -12.09 17.56
C LEU A 352 -8.08 -12.29 18.51
N SER A 353 -8.02 -11.71 19.70
CA SER A 353 -9.05 -11.89 20.71
C SER A 353 -9.38 -10.58 21.43
N THR A 354 -10.66 -10.34 21.63
CA THR A 354 -11.21 -9.34 22.56
C THR A 354 -12.13 -10.04 23.56
N THR A 355 -12.77 -9.30 24.44
CA THR A 355 -13.81 -9.85 25.34
C THR A 355 -15.03 -10.39 24.59
N ASP A 356 -15.33 -9.81 23.41
CA ASP A 356 -16.61 -10.02 22.74
C ASP A 356 -16.47 -10.76 21.40
N THR A 357 -15.27 -10.84 20.85
CA THR A 357 -15.04 -11.41 19.50
C THR A 357 -13.65 -12.01 19.40
N ASN A 358 -13.55 -13.18 18.82
CA ASN A 358 -12.32 -13.78 18.36
C ASN A 358 -12.28 -13.79 16.83
N ALA A 359 -11.09 -13.55 16.26
CA ALA A 359 -10.85 -13.67 14.83
C ALA A 359 -9.63 -14.55 14.55
N THR A 360 -9.71 -15.36 13.51
CA THR A 360 -8.62 -16.21 13.01
C THR A 360 -8.42 -15.95 11.54
N VAL A 361 -7.26 -15.40 11.19
CA VAL A 361 -6.81 -15.22 9.80
C VAL A 361 -5.86 -16.36 9.48
N VAL A 362 -6.13 -17.10 8.42
CA VAL A 362 -5.36 -18.28 8.04
C VAL A 362 -5.22 -18.37 6.53
N GLY A 363 -4.05 -18.82 6.04
CA GLY A 363 -3.82 -18.92 4.59
C GLY A 363 -2.69 -19.87 4.21
N ASN A 364 -2.79 -20.39 2.99
CA ASN A 364 -1.80 -21.24 2.34
C ASN A 364 -1.01 -20.44 1.30
N PHE A 365 0.22 -20.08 1.63
CA PHE A 365 1.13 -19.34 0.73
C PHE A 365 1.94 -20.25 -0.21
N ARG A 366 1.77 -21.58 -0.14
CA ARG A 366 2.39 -22.52 -1.06
C ARG A 366 1.74 -22.43 -2.44
N VAL A 367 2.42 -22.96 -3.44
CA VAL A 367 1.86 -23.19 -4.79
C VAL A 367 1.24 -24.59 -4.94
N THR A 368 1.10 -25.31 -3.84
CA THR A 368 0.47 -26.64 -3.74
C THR A 368 -0.54 -26.65 -2.60
N ALA A 369 -1.54 -27.50 -2.71
CA ALA A 369 -2.43 -27.80 -1.59
C ALA A 369 -1.64 -28.33 -0.39
N GLY A 370 -2.11 -28.03 0.81
CA GLY A 370 -1.46 -28.51 2.02
C GLY A 370 -2.17 -28.07 3.30
N ASP A 371 -1.79 -28.69 4.39
CA ASP A 371 -2.39 -28.44 5.68
C ASP A 371 -1.98 -27.08 6.24
N VAL A 372 -2.98 -26.37 6.75
CA VAL A 372 -2.87 -25.17 7.56
C VAL A 372 -3.40 -25.49 8.96
N TYR A 373 -2.97 -24.74 9.96
CA TYR A 373 -3.32 -24.94 11.35
C TYR A 373 -3.97 -23.68 11.92
N PRO A 374 -5.29 -23.50 11.80
CA PRO A 374 -5.99 -22.29 12.25
C PRO A 374 -5.81 -22.04 13.74
N ASN A 375 -5.73 -23.10 14.56
CA ASN A 375 -5.64 -23.02 16.02
C ASN A 375 -6.70 -22.06 16.57
N PHE A 376 -7.97 -22.35 16.25
CA PHE A 376 -9.11 -21.56 16.72
C PHE A 376 -9.06 -21.40 18.23
N GLN A 377 -9.51 -20.26 18.76
CA GLN A 377 -9.46 -19.96 20.18
C GLN A 377 -10.40 -20.87 20.99
N HIS A 378 -11.45 -21.44 20.37
CA HIS A 378 -12.38 -22.41 20.97
C HIS A 378 -13.10 -23.23 19.89
N THR A 379 -13.79 -24.30 20.32
CA THR A 379 -14.72 -25.06 19.47
C THR A 379 -16.07 -24.34 19.36
N GLY A 380 -16.84 -24.64 18.32
CA GLY A 380 -18.14 -24.02 18.06
C GLY A 380 -18.27 -23.53 16.63
N THR A 381 -19.24 -22.69 16.36
CA THR A 381 -19.49 -22.13 15.03
C THR A 381 -18.58 -20.92 14.77
N TRP A 382 -17.95 -20.91 13.61
CA TRP A 382 -17.13 -19.81 13.11
C TRP A 382 -17.65 -19.37 11.75
N TYR A 383 -17.64 -18.07 11.50
CA TYR A 383 -18.17 -17.43 10.29
C TYR A 383 -17.03 -16.84 9.47
N ASP A 384 -16.98 -17.18 8.18
CA ASP A 384 -16.08 -16.54 7.25
C ASP A 384 -16.61 -15.14 6.90
N TYR A 385 -15.78 -14.13 7.13
CA TYR A 385 -16.18 -12.74 6.89
C TYR A 385 -16.46 -12.45 5.41
N PHE A 386 -15.67 -13.03 4.50
CA PHE A 386 -15.75 -12.74 3.07
C PHE A 386 -16.81 -13.58 2.34
N THR A 387 -16.85 -14.87 2.56
CA THR A 387 -17.86 -15.74 1.91
C THR A 387 -19.22 -15.65 2.60
N GLY A 388 -19.24 -15.37 3.91
CA GLY A 388 -20.45 -15.40 4.73
C GLY A 388 -20.86 -16.80 5.18
N ASP A 389 -20.11 -17.84 4.77
CA ASP A 389 -20.31 -19.21 5.19
C ASP A 389 -19.97 -19.41 6.67
N SER A 390 -20.35 -20.55 7.20
CA SER A 390 -19.98 -20.95 8.55
C SER A 390 -19.44 -22.36 8.61
N ILE A 391 -18.52 -22.59 9.52
CA ILE A 391 -17.96 -23.91 9.82
C ILE A 391 -18.20 -24.26 11.30
N VAL A 392 -18.36 -25.55 11.59
CA VAL A 392 -18.42 -26.04 12.97
C VAL A 392 -17.08 -26.64 13.34
N VAL A 393 -16.36 -25.96 14.20
CA VAL A 393 -15.07 -26.40 14.73
C VAL A 393 -15.30 -27.32 15.89
N THR A 394 -15.04 -28.62 15.73
CA THR A 394 -15.14 -29.66 16.78
C THR A 394 -13.82 -29.92 17.50
N ASN A 395 -12.68 -29.59 16.86
CA ASN A 395 -11.35 -29.63 17.41
C ASN A 395 -10.60 -28.35 16.98
N ALA A 396 -10.35 -27.48 17.93
CA ALA A 396 -9.76 -26.17 17.70
C ALA A 396 -8.33 -26.22 17.09
N THR A 397 -7.60 -27.31 17.30
CA THR A 397 -6.23 -27.49 16.79
C THR A 397 -6.12 -28.38 15.57
N ALA A 398 -7.25 -28.90 15.06
CA ALA A 398 -7.22 -29.75 13.89
C ALA A 398 -6.67 -29.01 12.67
N PRO A 399 -5.85 -29.67 11.82
CA PRO A 399 -5.48 -29.12 10.54
C PRO A 399 -6.65 -29.04 9.59
N MET A 400 -6.58 -28.10 8.64
CA MET A 400 -7.48 -27.96 7.50
C MET A 400 -6.64 -27.97 6.22
N THR A 401 -7.05 -28.72 5.20
CA THR A 401 -6.35 -28.73 3.93
C THR A 401 -6.84 -27.61 3.05
N TYR A 402 -5.95 -26.69 2.69
CA TYR A 402 -6.22 -25.53 1.82
C TYR A 402 -5.58 -25.71 0.44
N GLN A 403 -6.27 -25.23 -0.59
CA GLN A 403 -5.73 -25.11 -1.93
C GLN A 403 -4.61 -24.07 -1.99
N PRO A 404 -3.77 -24.04 -3.03
CA PRO A 404 -2.74 -23.02 -3.16
C PRO A 404 -3.37 -21.64 -3.26
N GLY A 405 -2.91 -20.69 -2.42
CA GLY A 405 -3.45 -19.33 -2.35
C GLY A 405 -4.75 -19.16 -1.57
N GLU A 406 -5.36 -20.24 -1.07
CA GLU A 406 -6.58 -20.17 -0.27
C GLU A 406 -6.35 -19.52 1.10
N TRP A 407 -7.28 -18.67 1.52
CA TRP A 407 -7.23 -17.97 2.79
C TRP A 407 -8.63 -17.61 3.30
N HIS A 408 -8.75 -17.41 4.61
CA HIS A 408 -10.00 -17.07 5.27
C HIS A 408 -9.77 -16.13 6.45
N VAL A 409 -10.78 -15.33 6.75
CA VAL A 409 -10.91 -14.55 7.99
C VAL A 409 -12.14 -15.05 8.72
N TYR A 410 -11.91 -15.93 9.67
CA TYR A 410 -12.98 -16.48 10.52
C TYR A 410 -13.20 -15.64 11.77
N THR A 411 -14.46 -15.47 12.15
CA THR A 411 -14.85 -14.84 13.42
C THR A 411 -15.89 -15.71 14.14
N ASP A 412 -15.85 -15.73 15.48
CA ASP A 412 -16.81 -16.51 16.30
C ASP A 412 -18.17 -15.82 16.44
N VAL A 413 -18.25 -14.56 16.08
CA VAL A 413 -19.48 -13.77 15.93
C VAL A 413 -19.66 -13.39 14.47
N LYS A 414 -20.86 -13.54 13.91
CA LYS A 414 -21.14 -13.14 12.53
C LYS A 414 -21.04 -11.62 12.40
N LEU A 415 -19.99 -11.13 11.75
CA LEU A 415 -19.78 -9.72 11.46
C LEU A 415 -20.53 -9.31 10.18
N ASN A 416 -21.00 -8.07 10.13
CA ASN A 416 -21.57 -7.51 8.90
C ASN A 416 -20.45 -7.18 7.92
N LYS A 417 -20.58 -7.65 6.69
CA LYS A 417 -19.66 -7.31 5.59
C LYS A 417 -19.59 -5.80 5.35
N ALA A 418 -18.54 -5.37 4.71
CA ALA A 418 -18.40 -3.99 4.23
C ALA A 418 -19.55 -3.64 3.27
N SER A 419 -20.11 -2.44 3.39
CA SER A 419 -21.33 -2.03 2.69
C SER A 419 -21.17 -1.89 1.17
N PHE A 420 -19.94 -1.75 0.69
CA PHE A 420 -19.60 -1.62 -0.74
C PHE A 420 -19.21 -2.95 -1.39
N ILE A 421 -19.19 -4.04 -0.61
CA ILE A 421 -19.13 -5.40 -1.15
C ILE A 421 -20.55 -5.92 -1.19
N GLY A 422 -21.35 -5.42 -2.13
CA GLY A 422 -22.62 -6.03 -2.49
C GLY A 422 -22.36 -7.38 -3.15
N GLU A 423 -23.33 -8.30 -3.03
CA GLU A 423 -23.25 -9.60 -3.72
C GLU A 423 -23.09 -9.40 -5.24
N GLU A 424 -23.70 -8.35 -5.81
CA GLU A 424 -23.57 -7.98 -7.23
C GLU A 424 -22.15 -7.46 -7.59
N GLU A 425 -21.47 -6.72 -6.72
CA GLU A 425 -20.10 -6.22 -6.98
C GLU A 425 -19.04 -7.31 -6.76
N MET A 426 -19.26 -8.26 -5.85
CA MET A 426 -18.42 -9.46 -5.73
C MET A 426 -18.68 -10.46 -6.85
N GLU A 427 -19.92 -10.59 -7.35
CA GLU A 427 -20.22 -11.37 -8.56
C GLU A 427 -19.61 -10.72 -9.81
N LEU A 428 -19.64 -9.39 -9.95
CA LEU A 428 -18.95 -8.65 -11.02
C LEU A 428 -17.43 -8.86 -10.96
N ALA A 429 -16.83 -8.84 -9.77
CA ALA A 429 -15.40 -9.16 -9.57
C ALA A 429 -15.08 -10.65 -9.80
N ALA A 430 -16.09 -11.52 -9.77
CA ALA A 430 -15.99 -12.94 -10.09
C ALA A 430 -16.47 -13.27 -11.52
N THR A 431 -17.02 -12.29 -12.28
CA THR A 431 -17.42 -12.52 -13.67
C THR A 431 -16.18 -12.59 -14.56
N ASN A 432 -16.07 -13.69 -15.24
CA ASN A 432 -14.99 -13.95 -16.20
C ASN A 432 -15.20 -13.20 -17.54
N VAL A 433 -16.01 -12.15 -17.55
CA VAL A 433 -16.37 -11.40 -18.77
C VAL A 433 -16.43 -9.90 -18.48
N ALA A 434 -15.78 -9.10 -19.31
CA ALA A 434 -15.86 -7.64 -19.28
C ALA A 434 -15.96 -7.06 -20.69
N VAL A 435 -16.57 -5.89 -20.82
CA VAL A 435 -16.80 -5.21 -22.10
C VAL A 435 -16.38 -3.75 -21.98
N TYR A 436 -15.45 -3.29 -22.83
CA TYR A 436 -14.99 -1.91 -22.79
C TYR A 436 -14.49 -1.41 -24.17
N PRO A 437 -14.45 -0.10 -24.41
CA PRO A 437 -15.11 0.92 -23.59
C PRO A 437 -16.62 0.77 -23.63
N ASN A 438 -17.29 1.12 -22.53
CA ASN A 438 -18.75 1.17 -22.46
C ASN A 438 -19.15 2.36 -21.56
N PRO A 439 -19.65 3.49 -22.12
CA PRO A 439 -20.07 3.72 -23.54
C PRO A 439 -18.92 3.63 -24.56
N SER A 440 -19.28 3.35 -25.81
CA SER A 440 -18.35 3.16 -26.92
C SER A 440 -18.78 3.93 -28.17
N SER A 441 -17.80 4.42 -28.94
CA SER A 441 -18.03 4.99 -30.27
C SER A 441 -18.16 3.93 -31.39
N GLY A 442 -18.32 2.64 -31.01
CA GLY A 442 -18.53 1.55 -31.97
C GLY A 442 -17.43 0.47 -31.99
N ASN A 443 -16.27 0.73 -31.41
CA ASN A 443 -15.23 -0.30 -31.24
C ASN A 443 -15.22 -0.78 -29.79
N VAL A 444 -15.46 -2.05 -29.58
CA VAL A 444 -15.64 -2.66 -28.26
C VAL A 444 -14.75 -3.88 -28.11
N GLU A 445 -14.10 -4.01 -27.00
CA GLU A 445 -13.31 -5.17 -26.60
C GLU A 445 -14.12 -6.02 -25.62
N LEU A 446 -14.34 -7.28 -25.99
CA LEU A 446 -14.92 -8.30 -25.12
C LEU A 446 -13.79 -9.11 -24.48
N LEU A 447 -13.63 -8.95 -23.21
CA LEU A 447 -12.68 -9.69 -22.42
C LEU A 447 -13.33 -10.93 -21.83
N VAL A 448 -12.75 -12.10 -22.03
CA VAL A 448 -13.25 -13.35 -21.48
C VAL A 448 -12.11 -14.12 -20.83
N ASP A 449 -12.28 -14.41 -19.54
CA ASP A 449 -11.36 -15.23 -18.74
C ASP A 449 -12.10 -16.51 -18.33
N VAL A 450 -11.87 -17.57 -19.08
CA VAL A 450 -12.49 -18.89 -18.89
C VAL A 450 -11.46 -19.98 -19.15
N ALA A 451 -11.76 -21.20 -18.75
CA ALA A 451 -10.85 -22.33 -18.96
C ALA A 451 -10.48 -22.46 -20.45
N GLU A 452 -9.20 -22.78 -20.69
CA GLU A 452 -8.69 -23.03 -22.05
C GLU A 452 -9.54 -24.08 -22.77
N GLY A 453 -9.91 -23.78 -24.03
CA GLY A 453 -10.75 -24.64 -24.84
C GLY A 453 -12.26 -24.43 -24.64
N THR A 454 -12.67 -23.44 -23.81
CA THR A 454 -14.10 -23.12 -23.67
C THR A 454 -14.63 -22.42 -24.93
N ASP A 455 -15.72 -22.94 -25.50
CA ASP A 455 -16.44 -22.26 -26.57
C ASP A 455 -17.21 -21.07 -26.02
N VAL A 456 -16.91 -19.88 -26.56
CA VAL A 456 -17.59 -18.62 -26.25
C VAL A 456 -18.42 -18.17 -27.44
N ARG A 457 -19.68 -17.83 -27.19
CA ARG A 457 -20.58 -17.20 -28.17
C ARG A 457 -21.09 -15.90 -27.61
N TYR A 458 -21.17 -14.87 -28.43
CA TYR A 458 -21.77 -13.61 -28.03
C TYR A 458 -22.76 -13.10 -29.09
N GLN A 459 -23.78 -12.38 -28.61
CA GLN A 459 -24.83 -11.78 -29.44
C GLN A 459 -25.22 -10.42 -28.88
N VAL A 460 -25.26 -9.42 -29.76
CA VAL A 460 -25.74 -8.07 -29.44
C VAL A 460 -27.16 -7.92 -29.93
N TYR A 461 -28.05 -7.53 -29.03
CA TYR A 461 -29.47 -7.31 -29.33
C TYR A 461 -29.82 -5.84 -29.22
N ASP A 462 -30.66 -5.34 -30.13
CA ASP A 462 -31.29 -4.03 -29.99
C ASP A 462 -32.44 -4.06 -28.94
N ILE A 463 -33.01 -2.89 -28.66
CA ILE A 463 -34.11 -2.74 -27.70
C ILE A 463 -35.39 -3.52 -28.07
N THR A 464 -35.51 -4.00 -29.32
CA THR A 464 -36.65 -4.83 -29.77
C THR A 464 -36.37 -6.30 -29.59
N GLY A 465 -35.19 -6.70 -29.17
CA GLY A 465 -34.74 -8.08 -29.04
C GLY A 465 -34.25 -8.71 -30.35
N LYS A 466 -34.00 -7.91 -31.38
CA LYS A 466 -33.40 -8.39 -32.63
C LYS A 466 -31.91 -8.48 -32.49
N SER A 467 -31.28 -9.62 -32.86
CA SER A 467 -29.83 -9.74 -32.97
C SER A 467 -29.31 -8.86 -34.11
N VAL A 468 -28.34 -7.99 -33.74
CA VAL A 468 -27.73 -7.00 -34.68
C VAL A 468 -26.24 -7.26 -34.91
N HIS A 469 -25.60 -8.05 -34.04
CA HIS A 469 -24.22 -8.50 -34.20
C HIS A 469 -24.01 -9.80 -33.43
N GLU A 470 -23.20 -10.72 -33.94
CA GLU A 470 -22.87 -11.97 -33.25
C GLU A 470 -21.50 -12.51 -33.64
N GLY A 471 -20.91 -13.30 -32.76
CA GLY A 471 -19.66 -13.97 -33.01
C GLY A 471 -19.44 -15.15 -32.07
N ASN A 472 -18.39 -15.90 -32.37
CA ASN A 472 -17.95 -17.00 -31.51
C ASN A 472 -16.44 -17.19 -31.65
N PHE A 473 -15.84 -17.70 -30.58
CA PHE A 473 -14.42 -18.07 -30.55
C PHE A 473 -14.19 -19.16 -29.52
N ASN A 474 -13.07 -19.85 -29.64
CA ASN A 474 -12.61 -20.78 -28.62
C ASN A 474 -11.62 -20.04 -27.73
N ALA A 475 -11.91 -19.95 -26.44
CA ALA A 475 -11.09 -19.19 -25.50
C ALA A 475 -9.78 -19.92 -25.18
N ALA A 476 -8.65 -19.23 -25.37
CA ALA A 476 -7.43 -19.51 -24.64
C ALA A 476 -7.50 -18.76 -23.32
N LEU A 477 -6.82 -19.22 -22.26
CA LEU A 477 -6.85 -18.83 -20.85
C LEU A 477 -7.13 -17.35 -20.52
N TYR A 478 -7.01 -16.45 -21.47
CA TYR A 478 -7.34 -15.02 -21.39
C TYR A 478 -7.43 -14.53 -22.85
N ARG A 479 -8.60 -14.10 -23.27
CA ARG A 479 -8.77 -13.59 -24.63
C ARG A 479 -9.54 -12.29 -24.66
N VAL A 480 -9.03 -11.37 -25.44
CA VAL A 480 -9.72 -10.16 -25.86
C VAL A 480 -10.25 -10.41 -27.28
N GLU A 481 -11.56 -10.30 -27.47
CA GLU A 481 -12.21 -10.32 -28.78
C GLU A 481 -12.63 -8.89 -29.14
N TYR A 482 -12.22 -8.44 -30.33
CA TYR A 482 -12.55 -7.10 -30.82
C TYR A 482 -13.85 -7.14 -31.62
N MET A 483 -14.85 -6.37 -31.17
CA MET A 483 -16.12 -6.21 -31.86
C MET A 483 -16.18 -4.87 -32.58
N ASP A 484 -16.35 -4.90 -33.88
CA ASP A 484 -16.63 -3.71 -34.72
C ASP A 484 -18.16 -3.50 -34.77
N LEU A 485 -18.63 -2.54 -34.00
CA LEU A 485 -20.04 -2.16 -33.91
C LEU A 485 -20.31 -0.77 -34.51
N ASN A 486 -19.38 -0.23 -35.32
CA ASN A 486 -19.53 1.06 -35.99
C ASN A 486 -20.75 1.17 -36.92
N HIS A 487 -21.33 0.04 -37.30
CA HIS A 487 -22.54 -0.04 -38.11
C HIS A 487 -23.83 0.14 -37.28
N LEU A 488 -23.75 0.16 -35.96
CA LEU A 488 -24.90 0.37 -35.06
C LEU A 488 -25.17 1.84 -34.82
N SER A 489 -26.44 2.20 -34.69
CA SER A 489 -26.83 3.56 -34.30
C SER A 489 -26.57 3.81 -32.84
N SER A 490 -26.35 5.08 -32.46
CA SER A 490 -26.28 5.47 -31.04
C SER A 490 -27.50 4.99 -30.27
N GLY A 491 -27.29 4.33 -29.15
CA GLY A 491 -28.36 3.73 -28.36
C GLY A 491 -27.89 2.69 -27.35
N ALA A 492 -28.86 2.08 -26.67
CA ALA A 492 -28.62 1.02 -25.71
C ALA A 492 -28.90 -0.36 -26.37
N TYR A 493 -27.99 -1.28 -26.15
CA TYR A 493 -28.01 -2.65 -26.64
C TYR A 493 -27.82 -3.63 -25.47
N LEU A 494 -28.26 -4.86 -25.66
CA LEU A 494 -27.99 -5.97 -24.75
C LEU A 494 -26.95 -6.89 -25.39
N LEU A 495 -25.80 -7.06 -24.75
CA LEU A 495 -24.82 -8.05 -25.13
C LEU A 495 -25.01 -9.30 -24.28
N LYS A 496 -25.32 -10.41 -24.91
CA LYS A 496 -25.41 -11.72 -24.27
C LYS A 496 -24.19 -12.55 -24.65
N ILE A 497 -23.49 -13.07 -23.64
CA ILE A 497 -22.30 -13.90 -23.80
C ILE A 497 -22.57 -15.26 -23.17
N GLN A 498 -22.30 -16.33 -23.89
CA GLN A 498 -22.35 -17.70 -23.40
C GLN A 498 -20.94 -18.29 -23.45
N ALA A 499 -20.40 -18.65 -22.30
CA ALA A 499 -19.11 -19.31 -22.15
C ALA A 499 -19.28 -20.68 -21.49
N GLY A 500 -19.21 -21.73 -22.28
CA GLY A 500 -19.57 -23.07 -21.83
C GLY A 500 -21.03 -23.15 -21.35
N SER A 501 -21.25 -23.47 -20.07
CA SER A 501 -22.58 -23.49 -19.44
C SER A 501 -23.00 -22.16 -18.83
N ALA A 502 -22.08 -21.20 -18.65
CA ALA A 502 -22.33 -19.88 -18.05
C ALA A 502 -22.91 -18.91 -19.10
N VAL A 503 -23.83 -18.05 -18.67
CA VAL A 503 -24.44 -17.01 -19.51
C VAL A 503 -24.31 -15.66 -18.79
N TYR A 504 -23.78 -14.68 -19.48
CA TYR A 504 -23.61 -13.31 -19.02
C TYR A 504 -24.45 -12.37 -19.89
N ASN A 505 -24.98 -11.31 -19.28
CA ASN A 505 -25.76 -10.29 -19.97
C ASN A 505 -25.22 -8.92 -19.55
N GLU A 506 -24.75 -8.16 -20.55
CA GLU A 506 -24.18 -6.84 -20.34
C GLU A 506 -24.96 -5.77 -21.11
N ARG A 507 -25.15 -4.62 -20.50
CA ARG A 507 -25.71 -3.45 -21.17
C ARG A 507 -24.61 -2.74 -21.92
N LEU A 508 -24.75 -2.60 -23.23
CA LEU A 508 -23.81 -1.89 -24.08
C LEU A 508 -24.42 -0.56 -24.55
N LEU A 509 -23.66 0.53 -24.43
CA LEU A 509 -24.04 1.86 -24.89
C LEU A 509 -23.16 2.25 -26.07
N ILE A 510 -23.77 2.56 -27.22
CA ILE A 510 -23.10 3.11 -28.41
C ILE A 510 -23.45 4.61 -28.49
N GLU A 511 -22.40 5.46 -28.58
CA GLU A 511 -22.49 6.91 -28.68
C GLU A 511 -22.40 7.44 -30.12
#